data_d8a42b41a6860c07b128a2de3aa1409a
#
_entry.id   d8a42b41a6860c07b128a2de3aa1409a
#
_cell.length_a   1.000
_cell.length_b   1.000
_cell.length_c   1.000
_cell.angle_alpha   90.00
_cell.angle_beta   90.00
_cell.angle_gamma   90.00
#
_symmetry.space_group_name_H-M   'P 1'
#
loop_
_entity.id
_entity.type
_entity.pdbx_description
1 polymer ?
#
loop_
_entity_poly.entity_id
_entity_poly.type
_entity_poly.pdbx_seq_one_letter_code
_entity_poly.pdbx_strand_id
1 'polypeptide(L)'
;MTVVFLQNPQWRFGVQKGKNGEDVKKPHGMRRPSRRWGEAVTYMTPLLLMDLTMIKKFADVSLTAMLESGNYHAAAAAIAANNSTSTYRNTFLMPTLHNMTISSPLQTQRALPDLPPSSRRVALELAASFFIYDALFFLFHLSLHVIPVVKRWHAPHHRHAEIHPQITNQLHIFERLGLVLLANFSLNIIKSHVFTRTLFVPIFVWLLVELHSGLDLPWGYEKILPKGWGGGARKHSLHHARGGGGYEPYFTWWDNLLDRVGHSPKEHVE
;
A
#
# COMPACT_ATOMS: atom_id res chain seq x y z
N MET A 1 -17.41 -3.62 2.69
CA MET A 1 -17.63 -3.18 1.28
C MET A 1 -18.57 -4.09 0.49
N THR A 2 -18.40 -5.41 0.42
CA THR A 2 -19.29 -6.29 -0.39
C THR A 2 -20.78 -6.13 -0.05
N VAL A 3 -21.15 -6.04 1.24
CA VAL A 3 -22.54 -5.81 1.66
C VAL A 3 -23.02 -4.43 1.21
N VAL A 4 -22.21 -3.39 1.38
CA VAL A 4 -22.51 -2.03 0.91
C VAL A 4 -22.74 -2.01 -0.60
N PHE A 5 -21.89 -2.68 -1.37
CA PHE A 5 -22.03 -2.82 -2.81
C PHE A 5 -23.35 -3.47 -3.23
N LEU A 6 -23.76 -4.54 -2.53
CA LEU A 6 -25.00 -5.26 -2.84
C LEU A 6 -26.26 -4.48 -2.46
N GLN A 7 -26.20 -3.73 -1.35
CA GLN A 7 -27.37 -3.01 -0.80
C GLN A 7 -27.58 -1.62 -1.42
N ASN A 8 -26.56 -1.04 -2.10
CA ASN A 8 -26.62 0.32 -2.63
C ASN A 8 -26.32 0.35 -4.13
N PRO A 9 -27.19 -0.20 -4.98
CA PRO A 9 -27.00 -0.22 -6.42
C PRO A 9 -26.90 1.20 -7.03
N GLN A 10 -27.51 2.19 -6.40
CA GLN A 10 -27.48 3.62 -6.83
C GLN A 10 -26.08 4.25 -6.69
N TRP A 11 -25.19 3.68 -5.88
CA TRP A 11 -23.82 4.15 -5.70
C TRP A 11 -22.83 3.46 -6.64
N ARG A 12 -23.26 2.44 -7.38
CA ARG A 12 -22.38 1.75 -8.32
C ARG A 12 -22.06 2.68 -9.49
N PHE A 13 -20.81 2.70 -9.90
CA PHE A 13 -20.47 3.31 -11.17
C PHE A 13 -21.24 2.58 -12.26
N GLY A 14 -22.01 3.32 -13.04
CA GLY A 14 -22.81 2.74 -14.11
C GLY A 14 -21.91 1.97 -15.07
N VAL A 15 -22.45 0.86 -15.59
CA VAL A 15 -21.84 0.09 -16.68
C VAL A 15 -21.50 1.06 -17.79
N GLN A 16 -20.22 1.22 -18.11
CA GLN A 16 -19.84 1.99 -19.29
C GLN A 16 -20.37 1.22 -20.49
N LYS A 17 -21.37 1.78 -21.17
CA LYS A 17 -21.84 1.22 -22.45
C LYS A 17 -20.65 1.14 -23.39
N GLY A 18 -20.39 -0.05 -23.91
CA GLY A 18 -19.40 -0.26 -24.94
C GLY A 18 -19.63 0.69 -26.12
N LYS A 19 -18.63 0.91 -26.96
CA LYS A 19 -18.72 1.78 -28.16
C LYS A 19 -19.95 1.51 -29.04
N ASN A 20 -20.57 0.34 -28.93
CA ASN A 20 -21.73 -0.10 -29.72
C ASN A 20 -23.06 -0.07 -28.93
N GLY A 21 -23.10 0.53 -27.71
CA GLY A 21 -24.35 0.59 -26.93
C GLY A 21 -24.79 -0.75 -26.32
N GLU A 22 -24.04 -1.81 -26.52
CA GLU A 22 -24.29 -3.11 -25.90
C GLU A 22 -23.92 -3.06 -24.42
N ASP A 23 -24.78 -3.61 -23.56
CA ASP A 23 -24.44 -3.82 -22.15
C ASP A 23 -23.20 -4.70 -22.07
N VAL A 24 -22.07 -4.12 -21.67
CA VAL A 24 -20.85 -4.87 -21.42
C VAL A 24 -21.21 -6.01 -20.49
N LYS A 25 -20.87 -7.23 -20.90
CA LYS A 25 -21.20 -8.50 -20.24
C LYS A 25 -21.25 -8.32 -18.72
N LYS A 26 -22.39 -8.74 -18.14
CA LYS A 26 -22.61 -8.77 -16.68
C LYS A 26 -21.32 -9.10 -15.96
N PRO A 27 -20.95 -8.35 -14.92
CA PRO A 27 -19.72 -8.62 -14.19
C PRO A 27 -19.67 -10.10 -13.84
N HIS A 28 -18.50 -10.70 -13.93
CA HIS A 28 -18.29 -12.04 -13.40
C HIS A 28 -18.79 -12.02 -11.96
N GLY A 29 -19.92 -12.66 -11.71
CA GLY A 29 -20.69 -12.50 -10.50
C GLY A 29 -19.80 -12.60 -9.28
N MET A 30 -19.91 -11.61 -8.39
CA MET A 30 -19.23 -11.64 -7.09
C MET A 30 -19.46 -13.00 -6.46
N ARG A 31 -18.40 -13.75 -6.24
CA ARG A 31 -18.50 -15.03 -5.55
C ARG A 31 -18.92 -14.73 -4.10
N ARG A 32 -19.82 -15.55 -3.55
CA ARG A 32 -20.14 -15.46 -2.13
C ARG A 32 -18.82 -15.58 -1.34
N PRO A 33 -18.61 -14.75 -0.29
CA PRO A 33 -17.42 -14.87 0.53
C PRO A 33 -17.23 -16.33 0.95
N SER A 34 -16.08 -16.89 0.65
CA SER A 34 -15.78 -18.25 1.06
C SER A 34 -15.68 -18.30 2.59
N ARG A 35 -16.37 -19.23 3.22
CA ARG A 35 -16.19 -19.54 4.65
C ARG A 35 -15.02 -20.49 4.90
N ARG A 36 -14.21 -20.74 3.88
CA ARG A 36 -13.10 -21.69 3.96
C ARG A 36 -11.92 -21.06 4.67
N TRP A 37 -11.67 -21.47 5.87
CA TRP A 37 -10.49 -21.07 6.65
C TRP A 37 -9.16 -21.29 5.90
N GLY A 38 -9.09 -22.35 5.07
CA GLY A 38 -7.92 -22.61 4.24
C GLY A 38 -7.58 -21.47 3.27
N GLU A 39 -8.58 -20.80 2.69
CA GLU A 39 -8.35 -19.63 1.84
C GLU A 39 -7.79 -18.45 2.65
N ALA A 40 -8.38 -18.20 3.83
CA ALA A 40 -7.88 -17.14 4.71
C ALA A 40 -6.42 -17.40 5.12
N VAL A 41 -6.09 -18.63 5.51
CA VAL A 41 -4.71 -19.03 5.87
C VAL A 41 -3.76 -18.83 4.68
N THR A 42 -4.14 -19.28 3.48
CA THR A 42 -3.31 -19.14 2.28
C THR A 42 -3.02 -17.67 1.95
N TYR A 43 -3.96 -16.75 2.21
CA TYR A 43 -3.74 -15.33 1.96
C TYR A 43 -2.98 -14.63 3.09
N MET A 44 -3.24 -15.00 4.33
CA MET A 44 -2.67 -14.29 5.49
C MET A 44 -1.25 -14.77 5.83
N THR A 45 -0.97 -16.06 5.67
CA THR A 45 0.33 -16.62 6.08
C THR A 45 1.52 -15.95 5.38
N PRO A 46 1.56 -15.77 4.06
CA PRO A 46 2.67 -15.06 3.42
C PRO A 46 2.86 -13.63 3.91
N LEU A 47 1.75 -12.93 4.18
CA LEU A 47 1.81 -11.55 4.68
C LEU A 47 2.36 -11.48 6.10
N LEU A 48 1.93 -12.40 6.97
CA LEU A 48 2.44 -12.51 8.34
C LEU A 48 3.92 -12.89 8.37
N LEU A 49 4.33 -13.89 7.58
CA LEU A 49 5.73 -14.29 7.47
C LEU A 49 6.58 -13.12 6.96
N MET A 50 6.10 -12.39 5.97
CA MET A 50 6.78 -11.22 5.46
C MET A 50 6.87 -10.13 6.52
N ASP A 51 5.81 -9.86 7.29
CA ASP A 51 5.84 -8.88 8.37
C ASP A 51 6.85 -9.26 9.47
N LEU A 52 6.93 -10.54 9.82
CA LEU A 52 7.88 -11.04 10.81
C LEU A 52 9.34 -11.00 10.33
N THR A 53 9.57 -11.09 9.03
CA THR A 53 10.93 -11.07 8.44
C THR A 53 11.37 -9.67 8.01
N MET A 54 10.44 -8.72 7.80
CA MET A 54 10.80 -7.37 7.36
C MET A 54 11.45 -6.55 8.46
N ILE A 55 12.55 -5.88 8.11
CA ILE A 55 13.22 -4.92 8.97
C ILE A 55 12.31 -3.72 9.15
N LYS A 56 12.06 -3.33 10.41
CA LYS A 56 11.32 -2.13 10.79
C LYS A 56 12.25 -1.16 11.49
N LYS A 57 12.21 0.10 11.08
CA LYS A 57 13.01 1.19 11.67
C LYS A 57 12.09 2.13 12.42
N PHE A 58 12.48 2.48 13.64
CA PHE A 58 11.78 3.43 14.49
C PHE A 58 12.72 4.57 14.88
N ALA A 59 12.21 5.77 15.01
CA ALA A 59 12.91 6.87 15.65
C ALA A 59 12.79 6.76 17.18
N ASP A 60 13.68 7.46 17.89
CA ASP A 60 13.64 7.64 19.34
C ASP A 60 13.69 6.34 20.17
N VAL A 61 14.42 5.34 19.65
CA VAL A 61 14.67 4.09 20.37
C VAL A 61 15.85 4.30 21.32
N SER A 62 15.68 3.97 22.60
CA SER A 62 16.73 4.08 23.60
C SER A 62 17.81 3.00 23.45
N LEU A 63 19.01 3.29 23.96
CA LEU A 63 20.09 2.33 23.99
C LEU A 63 19.72 1.07 24.79
N THR A 64 19.00 1.25 25.90
CA THR A 64 18.51 0.15 26.74
C THR A 64 17.58 -0.76 25.95
N ALA A 65 16.59 -0.20 25.26
CA ALA A 65 15.68 -0.98 24.43
C ALA A 65 16.39 -1.72 23.28
N MET A 66 17.45 -1.13 22.72
CA MET A 66 18.28 -1.80 21.70
C MET A 66 19.01 -3.03 22.27
N LEU A 67 19.60 -2.88 23.47
CA LEU A 67 20.31 -3.97 24.13
C LEU A 67 19.37 -5.10 24.56
N GLU A 68 18.23 -4.75 25.16
CA GLU A 68 17.22 -5.72 25.60
C GLU A 68 16.60 -6.50 24.44
N SER A 69 16.47 -5.88 23.28
CA SER A 69 16.00 -6.55 22.06
C SER A 69 17.08 -7.41 21.36
N GLY A 70 18.28 -7.46 21.91
CA GLY A 70 19.43 -8.17 21.31
C GLY A 70 20.05 -7.46 20.10
N ASN A 71 19.75 -6.17 19.91
CA ASN A 71 20.24 -5.39 18.79
C ASN A 71 21.62 -4.77 19.08
N TYR A 72 22.61 -5.60 19.41
CA TYR A 72 23.95 -5.19 19.84
C TYR A 72 24.70 -4.33 18.83
N HIS A 73 24.50 -4.57 17.52
CA HIS A 73 25.17 -3.76 16.49
C HIS A 73 24.63 -2.33 16.46
N ALA A 74 23.32 -2.12 16.60
CA ALA A 74 22.76 -0.79 16.68
C ALA A 74 23.15 -0.09 17.98
N ALA A 75 23.20 -0.83 19.08
CA ALA A 75 23.65 -0.32 20.37
C ALA A 75 25.14 0.10 20.33
N ALA A 76 26.01 -0.72 19.77
CA ALA A 76 27.45 -0.40 19.60
C ALA A 76 27.64 0.83 18.70
N ALA A 77 26.88 0.95 17.59
CA ALA A 77 26.91 2.10 16.73
C ALA A 77 26.42 3.38 17.44
N ALA A 78 25.40 3.27 18.29
CA ALA A 78 24.88 4.39 19.08
C ALA A 78 25.92 4.86 20.13
N ILE A 79 26.60 3.92 20.80
CA ILE A 79 27.67 4.23 21.75
C ILE A 79 28.84 4.91 21.04
N ALA A 80 29.29 4.38 19.92
CA ALA A 80 30.39 4.96 19.14
C ALA A 80 30.05 6.38 18.65
N ALA A 81 28.81 6.63 18.27
CA ALA A 81 28.36 7.95 17.82
C ALA A 81 28.29 8.98 18.94
N ASN A 82 27.96 8.57 20.17
CA ASN A 82 27.95 9.49 21.32
C ASN A 82 29.36 9.90 21.79
N ASN A 83 30.37 9.09 21.50
CA ASN A 83 31.77 9.41 21.77
C ASN A 83 32.42 10.31 20.71
N SER A 84 31.79 10.44 19.55
CA SER A 84 32.15 11.41 18.53
C SER A 84 31.22 12.61 18.61
N THR A 85 31.74 13.82 18.49
CA THR A 85 30.98 15.09 18.47
C THR A 85 29.93 15.17 17.33
N SER A 86 29.81 14.16 16.53
CA SER A 86 28.77 14.01 15.52
C SER A 86 27.51 13.44 16.19
N THR A 87 26.45 14.22 16.20
CA THR A 87 25.11 13.77 16.55
C THR A 87 24.80 12.49 15.81
N TYR A 88 24.56 11.37 16.50
CA TYR A 88 24.10 10.13 15.89
C TYR A 88 22.77 10.38 15.17
N ARG A 89 22.86 10.87 13.98
CA ARG A 89 21.74 10.89 13.06
C ARG A 89 21.63 9.50 12.49
N ASN A 90 20.67 8.79 12.97
CA ASN A 90 20.18 7.55 12.45
C ASN A 90 20.02 7.69 10.92
N THR A 91 21.10 7.43 10.17
CA THR A 91 21.03 7.53 8.71
C THR A 91 20.07 6.48 8.21
N PHE A 92 19.35 6.77 7.15
CA PHE A 92 18.43 5.83 6.49
C PHE A 92 19.10 4.48 6.21
N LEU A 93 20.41 4.50 5.92
CA LEU A 93 21.20 3.32 5.56
C LEU A 93 21.63 2.47 6.77
N MET A 94 21.57 3.01 8.00
CA MET A 94 21.86 2.18 9.17
C MET A 94 20.64 1.32 9.51
N PRO A 95 20.72 0.00 9.30
CA PRO A 95 19.67 -0.88 9.73
C PRO A 95 19.63 -0.87 11.26
N THR A 96 18.44 -0.72 11.86
CA THR A 96 18.20 -1.27 13.18
C THR A 96 18.27 -2.78 13.01
N LEU A 97 19.49 -3.31 13.03
CA LEU A 97 19.71 -4.73 12.83
C LEU A 97 19.21 -5.44 14.08
N HIS A 98 18.15 -6.24 13.90
CA HIS A 98 17.92 -7.36 14.80
C HIS A 98 19.08 -8.34 14.60
N ASN A 99 19.50 -9.03 15.65
CA ASN A 99 20.35 -10.19 15.52
C ASN A 99 19.59 -11.29 14.76
N MET A 100 19.44 -11.09 13.44
CA MET A 100 19.01 -12.17 12.55
C MET A 100 20.18 -13.13 12.45
N THR A 101 20.13 -14.19 13.21
CA THR A 101 20.98 -15.36 13.00
C THR A 101 20.32 -16.25 11.96
N ILE A 102 21.10 -17.05 11.24
CA ILE A 102 20.57 -18.07 10.31
C ILE A 102 19.60 -19.01 11.03
N SER A 103 19.76 -19.20 12.34
CA SER A 103 18.90 -20.02 13.20
C SER A 103 17.61 -19.32 13.67
N SER A 104 17.50 -17.99 13.55
CA SER A 104 16.32 -17.23 13.94
C SER A 104 16.02 -16.09 12.95
N PRO A 105 15.44 -16.41 11.79
CA PRO A 105 15.11 -15.42 10.77
C PRO A 105 13.88 -14.57 11.17
N LEU A 106 13.11 -14.98 12.17
CA LEU A 106 11.90 -14.28 12.59
C LEU A 106 12.23 -13.19 13.61
N GLN A 107 11.73 -12.01 13.37
CA GLN A 107 11.89 -10.84 14.26
C GLN A 107 10.81 -10.84 15.35
N THR A 108 10.95 -11.69 16.35
CA THR A 108 10.02 -11.78 17.48
C THR A 108 10.26 -10.70 18.53
N GLN A 109 11.47 -10.15 18.58
CA GLN A 109 11.84 -9.05 19.47
C GLN A 109 12.32 -7.85 18.66
N ARG A 110 11.85 -6.67 19.01
CA ARG A 110 12.19 -5.40 18.34
C ARG A 110 12.41 -4.33 19.36
N ALA A 111 13.46 -3.54 19.19
CA ALA A 111 13.65 -2.33 19.97
C ALA A 111 12.55 -1.32 19.58
N LEU A 112 11.74 -0.92 20.54
CA LEU A 112 10.63 0.01 20.37
C LEU A 112 10.93 1.34 21.03
N PRO A 113 10.35 2.47 20.58
CA PRO A 113 10.41 3.74 21.27
C PRO A 113 9.74 3.65 22.64
N ASP A 114 10.37 4.23 23.66
CA ASP A 114 9.89 4.18 25.05
C ASP A 114 8.73 5.15 25.32
N LEU A 115 8.65 6.25 24.55
CA LEU A 115 7.67 7.30 24.76
C LEU A 115 6.54 7.23 23.71
N PRO A 116 5.28 7.49 24.12
CA PRO A 116 4.17 7.57 23.18
C PRO A 116 4.32 8.79 22.26
N PRO A 117 3.88 8.68 20.99
CA PRO A 117 3.93 9.81 20.06
C PRO A 117 2.81 10.81 20.38
N SER A 118 3.05 12.10 20.12
CA SER A 118 1.97 13.09 20.13
C SER A 118 0.99 12.86 18.97
N SER A 119 -0.25 13.28 19.13
CA SER A 119 -1.28 13.19 18.07
C SER A 119 -0.85 13.92 16.78
N ARG A 120 -0.20 15.09 16.93
CA ARG A 120 0.36 15.83 15.79
C ARG A 120 1.42 15.01 15.05
N ARG A 121 2.32 14.34 15.77
CA ARG A 121 3.34 13.47 15.19
C ARG A 121 2.69 12.32 14.41
N VAL A 122 1.72 11.64 15.02
CA VAL A 122 0.98 10.54 14.35
C VAL A 122 0.33 11.01 13.05
N ALA A 123 -0.35 12.15 13.07
CA ALA A 123 -1.00 12.71 11.88
C ALA A 123 0.01 13.04 10.77
N LEU A 124 1.13 13.67 11.11
CA LEU A 124 2.18 13.99 10.14
C LEU A 124 2.87 12.74 9.59
N GLU A 125 3.16 11.76 10.45
CA GLU A 125 3.76 10.49 10.02
C GLU A 125 2.81 9.69 9.12
N LEU A 126 1.50 9.67 9.40
CA LEU A 126 0.50 9.04 8.53
C LEU A 126 0.44 9.73 7.17
N ALA A 127 0.30 11.06 7.15
CA ALA A 127 0.23 11.83 5.92
C ALA A 127 1.50 11.63 5.05
N ALA A 128 2.68 11.73 5.66
CA ALA A 128 3.95 11.51 4.97
C ALA A 128 4.10 10.07 4.47
N SER A 129 3.68 9.07 5.26
CA SER A 129 3.74 7.66 4.84
C SER A 129 2.86 7.38 3.63
N PHE A 130 1.63 7.91 3.61
CA PHE A 130 0.73 7.74 2.47
C PHE A 130 1.24 8.48 1.23
N PHE A 131 1.81 9.67 1.39
CA PHE A 131 2.39 10.41 0.28
C PHE A 131 3.59 9.67 -0.36
N ILE A 132 4.52 9.17 0.49
CA ILE A 132 5.67 8.40 0.02
C ILE A 132 5.22 7.07 -0.59
N TYR A 133 4.27 6.38 0.04
CA TYR A 133 3.70 5.15 -0.49
C TYR A 133 3.10 5.36 -1.89
N ASP A 134 2.32 6.42 -2.06
CA ASP A 134 1.65 6.75 -3.31
C ASP A 134 2.66 6.97 -4.45
N ALA A 135 3.72 7.71 -4.18
CA ALA A 135 4.82 7.92 -5.14
C ALA A 135 5.51 6.60 -5.54
N LEU A 136 5.83 5.77 -4.56
CA LEU A 136 6.48 4.48 -4.79
C LEU A 136 5.56 3.52 -5.54
N PHE A 137 4.29 3.50 -5.16
CA PHE A 137 3.30 2.66 -5.81
C PHE A 137 3.04 3.12 -7.25
N PHE A 138 2.98 4.43 -7.51
CA PHE A 138 2.88 4.96 -8.87
C PHE A 138 3.99 4.40 -9.78
N LEU A 139 5.24 4.46 -9.34
CA LEU A 139 6.37 3.92 -10.11
C LEU A 139 6.26 2.40 -10.31
N PHE A 140 5.88 1.68 -9.25
CA PHE A 140 5.68 0.24 -9.29
C PHE A 140 4.55 -0.13 -10.26
N HIS A 141 3.38 0.50 -10.13
CA HIS A 141 2.20 0.23 -10.96
C HIS A 141 2.43 0.60 -12.43
N LEU A 142 3.04 1.75 -12.69
CA LEU A 142 3.47 2.13 -14.03
C LEU A 142 4.40 1.06 -14.63
N SER A 143 5.35 0.53 -13.86
CA SER A 143 6.23 -0.55 -14.33
C SER A 143 5.48 -1.82 -14.71
N LEU A 144 4.42 -2.16 -13.97
CA LEU A 144 3.55 -3.30 -14.27
C LEU A 144 2.78 -3.14 -15.59
N HIS A 145 2.53 -1.90 -16.03
CA HIS A 145 1.89 -1.61 -17.31
C HIS A 145 2.86 -1.52 -18.49
N VAL A 146 4.07 -0.99 -18.25
CA VAL A 146 5.03 -0.66 -19.31
C VAL A 146 5.99 -1.82 -19.60
N ILE A 147 6.44 -2.56 -18.57
CA ILE A 147 7.45 -3.61 -18.74
C ILE A 147 6.79 -4.94 -19.13
N PRO A 148 7.04 -5.48 -20.35
CA PRO A 148 6.32 -6.65 -20.87
C PRO A 148 6.41 -7.89 -19.97
N VAL A 149 7.56 -8.12 -19.33
CA VAL A 149 7.79 -9.30 -18.47
C VAL A 149 6.87 -9.31 -17.25
N VAL A 150 6.66 -8.15 -16.62
CA VAL A 150 5.85 -8.03 -15.40
C VAL A 150 4.39 -7.71 -15.70
N LYS A 151 4.07 -7.11 -16.85
CA LYS A 151 2.71 -6.83 -17.32
C LYS A 151 1.82 -8.07 -17.29
N ARG A 152 2.35 -9.24 -17.65
CA ARG A 152 1.62 -10.52 -17.62
C ARG A 152 1.10 -10.91 -16.22
N TRP A 153 1.74 -10.44 -15.16
CA TRP A 153 1.30 -10.72 -13.79
C TRP A 153 0.15 -9.81 -13.38
N HIS A 154 0.14 -8.59 -13.90
CA HIS A 154 -0.88 -7.57 -13.62
C HIS A 154 -2.13 -7.71 -14.50
N ALA A 155 -1.98 -8.21 -15.74
CA ALA A 155 -3.08 -8.39 -16.69
C ALA A 155 -4.31 -9.15 -16.13
N PRO A 156 -4.17 -10.20 -15.28
CA PRO A 156 -5.33 -10.85 -14.67
C PRO A 156 -6.15 -9.94 -13.77
N HIS A 157 -5.52 -8.94 -13.13
CA HIS A 157 -6.19 -7.95 -12.31
C HIS A 157 -7.10 -7.03 -13.14
N HIS A 158 -6.70 -6.71 -14.37
CA HIS A 158 -7.47 -5.90 -15.33
C HIS A 158 -8.53 -6.65 -16.13
N ARG A 159 -8.72 -7.95 -15.92
CA ARG A 159 -9.74 -8.73 -16.67
C ARG A 159 -11.19 -8.37 -16.34
N HIS A 160 -11.42 -7.60 -15.30
CA HIS A 160 -12.74 -7.21 -14.85
C HIS A 160 -13.06 -5.81 -15.37
N ALA A 161 -14.00 -5.72 -16.33
CA ALA A 161 -14.47 -4.44 -16.85
C ALA A 161 -15.23 -3.63 -15.80
N GLU A 162 -15.91 -4.30 -14.87
CA GLU A 162 -16.55 -3.69 -13.70
C GLU A 162 -15.79 -4.09 -12.45
N ILE A 163 -15.30 -3.10 -11.73
CA ILE A 163 -14.64 -3.33 -10.45
C ILE A 163 -15.66 -3.51 -9.33
N HIS A 164 -15.33 -4.39 -8.40
CA HIS A 164 -16.10 -4.67 -7.20
C HIS A 164 -15.15 -5.04 -6.05
N PRO A 165 -15.58 -4.96 -4.77
CA PRO A 165 -14.68 -5.08 -3.61
C PRO A 165 -13.81 -6.34 -3.56
N GLN A 166 -14.21 -7.42 -4.23
CA GLN A 166 -13.46 -8.68 -4.22
C GLN A 166 -12.24 -8.68 -5.16
N ILE A 167 -12.16 -7.71 -6.11
CA ILE A 167 -11.02 -7.59 -7.02
C ILE A 167 -9.73 -7.26 -6.26
N THR A 168 -9.83 -6.55 -5.13
CA THR A 168 -8.71 -6.28 -4.24
C THR A 168 -7.89 -7.53 -3.90
N ASN A 169 -8.54 -8.71 -3.86
CA ASN A 169 -7.87 -9.97 -3.55
C ASN A 169 -7.37 -10.73 -4.79
N GLN A 170 -7.62 -10.22 -5.99
CA GLN A 170 -7.25 -10.89 -7.25
C GLN A 170 -5.92 -10.40 -7.80
N LEU A 171 -5.00 -10.07 -6.91
CA LEU A 171 -3.63 -9.70 -7.23
C LEU A 171 -2.73 -10.93 -7.35
N HIS A 172 -1.79 -10.87 -8.29
CA HIS A 172 -0.70 -11.84 -8.33
C HIS A 172 0.15 -11.76 -7.06
N ILE A 173 0.79 -12.87 -6.67
CA ILE A 173 1.57 -12.91 -5.43
C ILE A 173 2.67 -11.83 -5.39
N PHE A 174 3.35 -11.57 -6.50
CA PHE A 174 4.38 -10.53 -6.59
C PHE A 174 3.84 -9.12 -6.37
N GLU A 175 2.64 -8.82 -6.90
CA GLU A 175 2.00 -7.53 -6.66
C GLU A 175 1.65 -7.37 -5.18
N ARG A 176 1.09 -8.42 -4.59
CA ARG A 176 0.72 -8.43 -3.17
C ARG A 176 1.93 -8.24 -2.26
N LEU A 177 3.03 -8.94 -2.55
CA LEU A 177 4.30 -8.75 -1.83
C LEU A 177 4.85 -7.34 -2.06
N GLY A 178 4.77 -6.83 -3.30
CA GLY A 178 5.15 -5.46 -3.64
C GLY A 178 4.40 -4.42 -2.80
N LEU A 179 3.08 -4.53 -2.69
CA LEU A 179 2.27 -3.63 -1.87
C LEU A 179 2.75 -3.57 -0.41
N VAL A 180 3.02 -4.72 0.20
CA VAL A 180 3.48 -4.80 1.60
C VAL A 180 4.89 -4.27 1.76
N LEU A 181 5.79 -4.58 0.80
CA LEU A 181 7.16 -4.04 0.80
C LEU A 181 7.17 -2.52 0.70
N LEU A 182 6.41 -1.94 -0.23
CA LEU A 182 6.32 -0.50 -0.41
C LEU A 182 5.73 0.20 0.81
N ALA A 183 4.69 -0.38 1.42
CA ALA A 183 4.10 0.12 2.66
C ALA A 183 5.12 0.12 3.81
N ASN A 184 5.86 -0.98 4.02
CA ASN A 184 6.91 -1.03 5.02
C ASN A 184 8.04 -0.05 4.72
N PHE A 185 8.42 0.10 3.45
CA PHE A 185 9.48 1.00 3.02
C PHE A 185 9.11 2.47 3.27
N SER A 186 7.89 2.89 2.91
CA SER A 186 7.40 4.25 3.18
C SER A 186 7.44 4.60 4.67
N LEU A 187 7.01 3.67 5.52
CA LEU A 187 7.07 3.82 6.97
C LEU A 187 8.49 3.82 7.53
N ASN A 188 9.43 3.10 6.88
CA ASN A 188 10.84 3.05 7.27
C ASN A 188 11.60 4.33 6.90
N ILE A 189 11.29 4.97 5.76
CA ILE A 189 11.92 6.23 5.33
C ILE A 189 11.80 7.28 6.44
N ILE A 190 10.60 7.43 6.99
CA ILE A 190 10.34 8.42 8.04
C ILE A 190 10.57 7.87 9.45
N LYS A 191 10.95 6.59 9.58
CA LYS A 191 11.12 5.90 10.88
C LYS A 191 9.91 6.08 11.80
N SER A 192 8.72 5.90 11.23
CA SER A 192 7.45 6.15 11.91
C SER A 192 7.33 5.36 13.21
N HIS A 193 6.70 5.96 14.21
CA HIS A 193 6.42 5.31 15.49
C HIS A 193 5.57 4.03 15.29
N VAL A 194 5.74 3.06 16.19
CA VAL A 194 5.00 1.78 16.14
C VAL A 194 3.49 2.00 16.14
N PHE A 195 2.99 2.96 16.90
CA PHE A 195 1.57 3.32 16.93
C PHE A 195 1.07 3.83 15.56
N THR A 196 1.85 4.69 14.89
CA THR A 196 1.55 5.15 13.52
C THR A 196 1.46 3.99 12.55
N ARG A 197 2.39 3.00 12.64
CA ARG A 197 2.36 1.79 11.80
C ARG A 197 1.11 0.96 12.05
N THR A 198 0.71 0.84 13.31
CA THR A 198 -0.51 0.11 13.68
C THR A 198 -1.76 0.77 13.10
N LEU A 199 -1.83 2.11 13.09
CA LEU A 199 -2.94 2.84 12.48
C LEU A 199 -2.87 2.83 10.95
N PHE A 200 -1.67 2.87 10.38
CA PHE A 200 -1.49 2.84 8.93
C PHE A 200 -2.14 1.61 8.29
N VAL A 201 -1.97 0.43 8.89
CA VAL A 201 -2.46 -0.83 8.31
C VAL A 201 -3.98 -0.83 8.07
N PRO A 202 -4.85 -0.57 9.05
CA PRO A 202 -6.30 -0.56 8.82
C PRO A 202 -6.75 0.54 7.86
N ILE A 203 -6.12 1.73 7.89
CA ILE A 203 -6.41 2.81 6.96
C ILE A 203 -6.01 2.40 5.54
N PHE A 204 -4.82 1.84 5.38
CA PHE A 204 -4.31 1.34 4.11
C PHE A 204 -5.22 0.27 3.49
N VAL A 205 -5.61 -0.72 4.28
CA VAL A 205 -6.53 -1.79 3.83
C VAL A 205 -7.89 -1.21 3.46
N TRP A 206 -8.40 -0.26 4.25
CA TRP A 206 -9.65 0.43 3.92
C TRP A 206 -9.58 1.15 2.58
N LEU A 207 -8.57 1.99 2.39
CA LEU A 207 -8.37 2.74 1.15
C LEU A 207 -8.20 1.81 -0.06
N LEU A 208 -7.45 0.72 0.09
CA LEU A 208 -7.25 -0.27 -0.97
C LEU A 208 -8.58 -0.94 -1.37
N VAL A 209 -9.43 -1.28 -0.40
CA VAL A 209 -10.76 -1.86 -0.66
C VAL A 209 -11.73 -0.81 -1.22
N GLU A 210 -11.61 0.44 -0.78
CA GLU A 210 -12.43 1.54 -1.29
C GLU A 210 -12.15 1.82 -2.76
N LEU A 211 -10.87 1.87 -3.17
CA LEU A 211 -10.47 2.03 -4.56
C LEU A 211 -11.09 0.99 -5.51
N HIS A 212 -11.13 -0.25 -5.05
CA HIS A 212 -11.70 -1.37 -5.82
C HIS A 212 -13.19 -1.58 -5.54
N SER A 213 -13.84 -0.69 -4.81
CA SER A 213 -15.24 -0.90 -4.40
C SER A 213 -16.22 -0.89 -5.55
N GLY A 214 -15.93 -0.18 -6.63
CA GLY A 214 -16.89 0.08 -7.71
C GLY A 214 -18.02 1.01 -7.30
N LEU A 215 -17.85 1.77 -6.22
CA LEU A 215 -18.88 2.62 -5.63
C LEU A 215 -18.44 4.09 -5.55
N ASP A 216 -19.36 4.98 -5.88
CA ASP A 216 -19.27 6.40 -5.56
C ASP A 216 -19.80 6.65 -4.14
N LEU A 217 -18.95 6.40 -3.15
CA LEU A 217 -19.33 6.53 -1.75
C LEU A 217 -19.53 8.00 -1.38
N PRO A 218 -20.61 8.37 -0.67
CA PRO A 218 -20.82 9.75 -0.20
C PRO A 218 -19.70 10.28 0.70
N TRP A 219 -18.98 9.37 1.36
CA TRP A 219 -17.84 9.63 2.26
C TRP A 219 -16.51 9.15 1.69
N GLY A 220 -16.38 9.01 0.38
CA GLY A 220 -15.15 8.62 -0.27
C GLY A 220 -14.00 9.55 0.12
N TYR A 221 -12.79 8.99 0.32
CA TYR A 221 -11.65 9.79 0.78
C TYR A 221 -11.33 10.95 -0.17
N GLU A 222 -11.58 10.80 -1.46
CA GLU A 222 -11.39 11.83 -2.48
C GLU A 222 -12.33 13.04 -2.27
N LYS A 223 -13.43 12.85 -1.54
CA LYS A 223 -14.40 13.93 -1.21
C LYS A 223 -13.99 14.67 0.07
N ILE A 224 -13.14 14.08 0.89
CA ILE A 224 -12.57 14.70 2.10
C ILE A 224 -11.35 15.55 1.74
N LEU A 225 -10.60 15.15 0.72
CA LEU A 225 -9.44 15.89 0.23
C LEU A 225 -9.84 17.13 -0.59
N PRO A 226 -8.98 18.14 -0.69
CA PRO A 226 -9.20 19.27 -1.60
C PRO A 226 -9.48 18.75 -3.02
N LYS A 227 -10.39 19.44 -3.72
CA LYS A 227 -10.81 19.05 -5.08
C LYS A 227 -9.61 18.86 -6.00
N GLY A 228 -9.56 17.72 -6.65
CA GLY A 228 -8.49 17.36 -7.59
C GLY A 228 -7.23 16.75 -6.96
N TRP A 229 -7.19 16.57 -5.63
CA TRP A 229 -6.06 15.93 -4.96
C TRP A 229 -6.21 14.41 -4.86
N GLY A 230 -7.44 13.94 -4.65
CA GLY A 230 -7.74 12.51 -4.54
C GLY A 230 -8.18 11.90 -5.87
N GLY A 231 -7.66 10.72 -6.19
CA GLY A 231 -8.06 9.95 -7.39
C GLY A 231 -9.40 9.25 -7.22
N GLY A 232 -9.61 8.61 -6.09
CA GLY A 232 -10.82 7.92 -5.73
C GLY A 232 -11.14 6.66 -6.54
N ALA A 233 -12.16 5.96 -6.11
CA ALA A 233 -12.60 4.72 -6.75
C ALA A 233 -13.02 4.91 -8.21
N ARG A 234 -13.53 6.09 -8.57
CA ARG A 234 -13.93 6.40 -9.94
C ARG A 234 -12.75 6.46 -10.90
N LYS A 235 -11.66 7.14 -10.52
CA LYS A 235 -10.44 7.21 -11.33
C LYS A 235 -9.85 5.81 -11.54
N HIS A 236 -9.79 5.02 -10.46
CA HIS A 236 -9.28 3.65 -10.51
C HIS A 236 -10.17 2.72 -11.34
N SER A 237 -11.50 2.91 -11.30
CA SER A 237 -12.43 2.19 -12.18
C SER A 237 -12.18 2.51 -13.66
N LEU A 238 -11.92 3.78 -13.99
CA LEU A 238 -11.57 4.19 -15.35
C LEU A 238 -10.23 3.60 -15.79
N HIS A 239 -9.25 3.52 -14.89
CA HIS A 239 -7.98 2.85 -15.13
C HIS A 239 -8.18 1.38 -15.51
N HIS A 240 -8.95 0.62 -14.72
CA HIS A 240 -9.31 -0.77 -15.06
C HIS A 240 -10.01 -0.93 -16.41
N ALA A 241 -10.89 0.01 -16.74
CA ALA A 241 -11.67 -0.04 -17.99
C ALA A 241 -10.84 0.33 -19.23
N ARG A 242 -9.83 1.19 -19.08
CA ARG A 242 -9.03 1.73 -20.20
C ARG A 242 -7.63 1.14 -20.27
N GLY A 243 -7.14 0.65 -19.15
CA GLY A 243 -5.79 0.11 -19.00
C GLY A 243 -4.66 1.15 -18.99
N GLY A 244 -4.94 2.42 -19.24
CA GLY A 244 -3.95 3.50 -19.30
C GLY A 244 -4.33 4.69 -18.44
N GLY A 245 -3.32 5.35 -17.82
CA GLY A 245 -3.49 6.47 -16.89
C GLY A 245 -4.07 6.04 -15.54
N GLY A 246 -3.99 6.90 -14.51
CA GLY A 246 -4.52 6.57 -13.20
C GLY A 246 -3.70 5.52 -12.45
N TYR A 247 -2.38 5.61 -12.56
CA TYR A 247 -1.44 4.67 -11.92
C TYR A 247 -1.24 4.94 -10.44
N GLU A 248 -1.53 6.16 -9.97
CA GLU A 248 -1.53 6.50 -8.54
C GLU A 248 -2.70 5.85 -7.82
N PRO A 249 -2.46 5.32 -6.59
CA PRO A 249 -3.54 4.72 -5.82
C PRO A 249 -4.44 5.76 -5.14
N TYR A 250 -3.88 6.81 -4.57
CA TYR A 250 -4.65 7.71 -3.70
C TYR A 250 -4.73 9.14 -4.20
N PHE A 251 -3.62 9.68 -4.69
CA PHE A 251 -3.56 11.07 -5.14
C PHE A 251 -3.67 11.18 -6.66
N THR A 252 -3.30 12.34 -7.21
CA THR A 252 -3.37 12.61 -8.65
C THR A 252 -2.14 13.34 -9.17
N TRP A 253 -1.14 13.54 -8.34
CA TRP A 253 -0.01 14.43 -8.65
C TRP A 253 0.96 13.83 -9.65
N TRP A 254 1.29 12.55 -9.49
CA TRP A 254 2.22 11.84 -10.36
C TRP A 254 1.62 11.53 -11.72
N ASP A 255 0.33 11.14 -11.75
CA ASP A 255 -0.39 10.97 -13.01
C ASP A 255 -0.49 12.29 -13.77
N ASN A 256 -0.85 13.40 -13.09
CA ASN A 256 -0.90 14.72 -13.69
C ASN A 256 0.48 15.18 -14.19
N LEU A 257 1.55 14.81 -13.53
CA LEU A 257 2.91 15.07 -13.97
C LEU A 257 3.23 14.26 -15.23
N LEU A 258 2.91 12.97 -15.24
CA LEU A 258 3.12 12.08 -16.39
C LEU A 258 2.39 12.59 -17.63
N ASP A 259 1.13 13.01 -17.46
CA ASP A 259 0.30 13.55 -18.55
C ASP A 259 0.88 14.85 -19.12
N ARG A 260 1.43 15.74 -18.29
CA ARG A 260 2.08 16.99 -18.74
C ARG A 260 3.36 16.75 -19.53
N VAL A 261 4.10 15.68 -19.22
CA VAL A 261 5.33 15.31 -19.91
C VAL A 261 5.04 14.59 -21.23
N GLY A 262 3.77 14.29 -21.53
CA GLY A 262 3.34 13.65 -22.77
C GLY A 262 3.72 12.16 -22.89
N HIS A 263 4.04 11.52 -21.77
CA HIS A 263 4.48 10.11 -21.71
C HIS A 263 3.41 9.16 -21.20
N SER A 264 2.14 9.59 -21.14
CA SER A 264 1.08 8.64 -20.81
C SER A 264 1.02 7.55 -21.91
N PRO A 265 1.27 6.27 -21.58
CA PRO A 265 1.22 5.21 -22.57
C PRO A 265 -0.18 5.19 -23.20
N LYS A 266 -0.27 5.46 -24.48
CA LYS A 266 -1.50 5.26 -25.24
C LYS A 266 -1.65 3.76 -25.39
N GLU A 267 -2.55 3.14 -24.63
CA GLU A 267 -2.87 1.75 -24.86
C GLU A 267 -3.65 1.62 -26.17
N HIS A 268 -3.11 0.78 -27.04
CA HIS A 268 -3.86 0.22 -28.15
C HIS A 268 -4.91 -0.72 -27.57
N VAL A 269 -6.16 -0.29 -27.62
CA VAL A 269 -7.31 -1.18 -27.42
C VAL A 269 -7.39 -2.00 -28.69
N GLU A 270 -6.82 -3.22 -28.69
CA GLU A 270 -7.15 -4.29 -29.63
C GLU A 270 -8.46 -4.98 -29.23
#